data_ab5f43dac95607a319f94fab1a2c616f
#
_entry.id   ab5f43dac95607a319f94fab1a2c616f
#
_cell.length_a   1.000
_cell.length_b   1.000
_cell.length_c   1.000
_cell.angle_alpha   90.00
_cell.angle_beta   90.00
_cell.angle_gamma   90.00
#
_symmetry.space_group_name_H-M   'P 1'
#
loop_
_entity.id
_entity.type
_entity.pdbx_description
1 polymer ?
#
loop_
_entity_poly.entity_id
_entity_poly.type
_entity_poly.pdbx_seq_one_letter_code
_entity_poly.pdbx_strand_id
1 'polypeptide(L)'
;MEIINVRSDNQATVDKMKKHLNEPDAVIVVAILADWCGACRMFKPVWHSTVEKYMTSSPQKNKKLILATVQNTAIQELNMVNVQGFPTIRIIKNKHIINEKLGGMEQGALIQYIDEAKKMCVNISPKSHASKSRKRRRTNKGNKTNKGKSRKSKGRSKSKSKSKREGRKVKRKQSNRKGKLRN
;
A
#
# COMPACT_ATOMS: atom_id res chain seq x y z
N MET A 1 8.44 14.06 1.33
CA MET A 1 8.72 13.30 2.55
C MET A 1 7.76 13.75 3.63
N GLU A 2 7.21 12.83 4.38
CA GLU A 2 6.19 13.10 5.40
C GLU A 2 6.50 12.29 6.67
N ILE A 3 6.13 12.84 7.84
CA ILE A 3 6.25 12.16 9.14
C ILE A 3 4.85 11.89 9.67
N ILE A 4 4.61 10.66 10.11
CA ILE A 4 3.32 10.24 10.66
C ILE A 4 3.54 9.52 11.98
N ASN A 5 2.83 9.96 13.02
CA ASN A 5 2.78 9.26 14.31
C ASN A 5 1.40 8.60 14.45
N VAL A 6 1.37 7.28 14.42
CA VAL A 6 0.12 6.50 14.41
C VAL A 6 -0.12 5.89 15.78
N ARG A 7 -1.29 6.18 16.33
CA ARG A 7 -1.84 5.60 17.56
C ARG A 7 -3.28 5.16 17.29
N SER A 8 -3.73 4.12 17.97
CA SER A 8 -5.10 3.61 17.81
C SER A 8 -6.19 4.59 18.29
N ASP A 9 -5.84 5.50 19.22
CA ASP A 9 -6.73 6.56 19.70
C ASP A 9 -6.92 7.72 18.71
N ASN A 10 -6.15 7.74 17.61
CA ASN A 10 -6.21 8.78 16.57
C ASN A 10 -6.52 8.18 15.19
N GLN A 11 -7.80 8.01 14.91
CA GLN A 11 -8.29 7.40 13.66
C GLN A 11 -7.79 8.15 12.41
N ALA A 12 -7.66 9.47 12.47
CA ALA A 12 -7.17 10.24 11.32
C ALA A 12 -5.74 9.86 10.92
N THR A 13 -4.86 9.56 11.89
CA THR A 13 -3.49 9.12 11.60
C THR A 13 -3.45 7.67 11.11
N VAL A 14 -4.35 6.82 11.61
CA VAL A 14 -4.53 5.44 11.14
C VAL A 14 -4.98 5.42 9.68
N ASP A 15 -6.00 6.20 9.33
CA ASP A 15 -6.53 6.28 7.96
C ASP A 15 -5.50 6.87 6.99
N LYS A 16 -4.76 7.88 7.44
CA LYS A 16 -3.65 8.45 6.69
C LYS A 16 -2.58 7.41 6.39
N MET A 17 -2.20 6.62 7.37
CA MET A 17 -1.22 5.54 7.20
C MET A 17 -1.74 4.44 6.26
N LYS A 18 -3.01 4.04 6.40
CA LYS A 18 -3.67 3.10 5.48
C LYS A 18 -3.63 3.59 4.04
N LYS A 19 -3.87 4.89 3.81
CA LYS A 19 -3.77 5.50 2.48
C LYS A 19 -2.37 5.31 1.90
N HIS A 20 -1.32 5.65 2.64
CA HIS A 20 0.06 5.50 2.17
C HIS A 20 0.47 4.04 1.96
N LEU A 21 0.00 3.12 2.79
CA LEU A 21 0.22 1.67 2.58
C LEU A 21 -0.41 1.17 1.28
N ASN A 22 -1.45 1.84 0.78
CA ASN A 22 -2.13 1.51 -0.47
C ASN A 22 -1.54 2.25 -1.69
N GLU A 23 -0.70 3.25 -1.52
CA GLU A 23 -0.05 3.98 -2.61
C GLU A 23 1.05 3.12 -3.26
N PRO A 24 0.97 2.80 -4.56
CA PRO A 24 1.90 1.85 -5.21
C PRO A 24 3.34 2.33 -5.25
N ASP A 25 3.55 3.63 -5.19
CA ASP A 25 4.88 4.24 -5.29
C ASP A 25 5.44 4.72 -3.95
N ALA A 26 4.67 4.59 -2.87
CA ALA A 26 5.11 4.99 -1.55
C ALA A 26 6.14 4.00 -0.99
N VAL A 27 7.21 4.54 -0.43
CA VAL A 27 8.18 3.79 0.38
C VAL A 27 8.06 4.29 1.80
N ILE A 28 7.79 3.40 2.71
CA ILE A 28 7.51 3.73 4.11
C ILE A 28 8.61 3.12 4.97
N VAL A 29 9.27 3.93 5.75
CA VAL A 29 10.12 3.46 6.85
C VAL A 29 9.33 3.64 8.14
N VAL A 30 9.00 2.54 8.78
CA VAL A 30 8.17 2.52 9.97
C VAL A 30 8.94 1.99 11.17
N ALA A 31 8.93 2.75 12.26
CA ALA A 31 9.37 2.29 13.58
C ALA A 31 8.13 1.84 14.38
N ILE A 32 8.06 0.57 14.71
CA ILE A 32 6.98 -0.03 15.50
C ILE A 32 7.43 -0.10 16.94
N LEU A 33 6.73 0.60 17.81
CA LEU A 33 7.11 0.79 19.22
C LEU A 33 5.98 0.36 20.15
N ALA A 34 6.34 0.09 21.42
CA ALA A 34 5.37 -0.15 22.48
C ALA A 34 5.72 0.72 23.70
N ASP A 35 4.72 1.34 24.33
CA ASP A 35 4.96 2.25 25.47
C ASP A 35 5.49 1.54 26.71
N TRP A 36 5.13 0.26 26.90
CA TRP A 36 5.63 -0.60 27.99
C TRP A 36 7.04 -1.13 27.75
N CYS A 37 7.61 -1.01 26.54
CA CYS A 37 8.89 -1.57 26.15
C CYS A 37 10.04 -0.65 26.57
N GLY A 38 10.93 -1.11 27.44
CA GLY A 38 12.09 -0.35 27.88
C GLY A 38 13.07 0.00 26.77
N ALA A 39 13.36 -0.97 25.87
CA ALA A 39 14.22 -0.74 24.71
C ALA A 39 13.63 0.32 23.75
N CYS A 40 12.29 0.34 23.60
CA CYS A 40 11.61 1.34 22.79
C CYS A 40 11.75 2.75 23.38
N ARG A 41 11.72 2.89 24.72
CA ARG A 41 11.92 4.18 25.39
C ARG A 41 13.31 4.73 25.12
N MET A 42 14.32 3.89 25.10
CA MET A 42 15.70 4.29 24.75
C MET A 42 15.86 4.60 23.26
N PHE A 43 15.21 3.85 22.39
CA PHE A 43 15.29 4.05 20.95
C PHE A 43 14.51 5.27 20.44
N LYS A 44 13.39 5.61 21.06
CA LYS A 44 12.49 6.70 20.64
C LYS A 44 13.20 8.05 20.43
N PRO A 45 14.08 8.54 21.33
CA PRO A 45 14.82 9.79 21.10
C PRO A 45 15.79 9.68 19.92
N VAL A 46 16.45 8.53 19.71
CA VAL A 46 17.34 8.30 18.56
C VAL A 46 16.55 8.37 17.25
N TRP A 47 15.38 7.72 17.22
CA TRP A 47 14.47 7.78 16.06
C TRP A 47 14.06 9.22 15.76
N HIS A 48 13.52 9.95 16.74
CA HIS A 48 13.04 11.31 16.54
C HIS A 48 14.16 12.26 16.08
N SER A 49 15.32 12.25 16.73
CA SER A 49 16.44 13.11 16.35
C SER A 49 16.97 12.79 14.94
N THR A 50 16.97 11.50 14.56
CA THR A 50 17.38 11.09 13.20
C THR A 50 16.38 11.55 12.15
N VAL A 51 15.09 11.36 12.40
CA VAL A 51 14.02 11.79 11.49
C VAL A 51 14.05 13.30 11.31
N GLU A 52 14.21 14.08 12.38
CA GLU A 52 14.30 15.53 12.35
C GLU A 52 15.53 16.00 11.56
N LYS A 53 16.72 15.47 11.85
CA LYS A 53 17.94 15.77 11.09
C LYS A 53 17.80 15.42 9.61
N TYR A 54 17.18 14.28 9.32
CA TYR A 54 16.97 13.83 7.95
C TYR A 54 16.03 14.76 7.19
N MET A 55 14.99 15.28 7.84
CA MET A 55 14.06 16.26 7.27
C MET A 55 14.74 17.59 6.96
N THR A 56 15.60 18.07 7.83
CA THR A 56 16.32 19.36 7.64
C THR A 56 17.42 19.26 6.61
N SER A 57 18.15 18.13 6.55
CA SER A 57 19.28 17.93 5.64
C SER A 57 18.87 17.54 4.22
N SER A 58 17.67 17.03 4.02
CA SER A 58 17.21 16.52 2.74
C SER A 58 15.95 17.26 2.28
N PRO A 59 16.09 18.45 1.65
CA PRO A 59 14.93 19.22 1.26
C PRO A 59 14.07 18.44 0.25
N GLN A 60 12.95 18.01 0.74
CA GLN A 60 11.61 17.76 0.17
C GLN A 60 11.43 17.25 -1.27
N LYS A 61 12.45 16.75 -1.97
CA LYS A 61 12.23 16.33 -3.38
C LYS A 61 11.52 14.98 -3.52
N ASN A 62 11.52 14.13 -2.48
CA ASN A 62 10.90 12.80 -2.55
C ASN A 62 9.59 12.75 -1.76
N LYS A 63 8.50 13.21 -2.37
CA LYS A 63 7.14 13.16 -1.77
C LYS A 63 6.66 11.72 -1.46
N LYS A 64 7.36 10.72 -1.97
CA LYS A 64 6.98 9.30 -1.85
C LYS A 64 7.65 8.56 -0.68
N LEU A 65 8.62 9.19 0.01
CA LEU A 65 9.21 8.64 1.22
C LEU A 65 8.44 9.10 2.45
N ILE A 66 7.94 8.15 3.22
CA ILE A 66 7.19 8.38 4.45
C ILE A 66 7.97 7.78 5.61
N LEU A 67 8.15 8.57 6.66
CA LEU A 67 8.75 8.12 7.92
C LEU A 67 7.63 8.04 8.95
N ALA A 68 7.37 6.86 9.49
CA ALA A 68 6.25 6.65 10.39
C ALA A 68 6.68 6.04 11.72
N THR A 69 6.02 6.46 12.80
CA THR A 69 6.05 5.78 14.08
C THR A 69 4.69 5.14 14.30
N VAL A 70 4.64 3.85 14.60
CA VAL A 70 3.41 3.11 14.85
C VAL A 70 3.46 2.52 16.26
N GLN A 71 2.46 2.81 17.07
CA GLN A 71 2.29 2.19 18.37
C GLN A 71 1.74 0.77 18.22
N ASN A 72 2.14 -0.13 19.12
CA ASN A 72 1.73 -1.52 19.12
C ASN A 72 0.20 -1.70 19.10
N THR A 73 -0.54 -0.77 19.69
CA THR A 73 -2.02 -0.77 19.72
C THR A 73 -2.63 -0.61 18.32
N ALA A 74 -1.94 0.07 17.39
CA ALA A 74 -2.43 0.32 16.03
C ALA A 74 -2.03 -0.79 15.02
N ILE A 75 -1.24 -1.78 15.42
CA ILE A 75 -0.74 -2.85 14.53
C ILE A 75 -1.89 -3.61 13.85
N GLN A 76 -2.91 -3.98 14.61
CA GLN A 76 -4.05 -4.75 14.11
C GLN A 76 -4.87 -3.93 13.10
N GLU A 77 -5.12 -2.66 13.39
CA GLU A 77 -5.88 -1.78 12.52
C GLU A 77 -5.17 -1.52 11.17
N LEU A 78 -3.84 -1.53 11.19
CA LEU A 78 -3.00 -1.36 10.00
C LEU A 78 -2.70 -2.68 9.27
N ASN A 79 -3.18 -3.81 9.76
CA ASN A 79 -2.86 -5.16 9.26
C ASN A 79 -1.34 -5.41 9.16
N MET A 80 -0.57 -4.86 10.09
CA MET A 80 0.87 -5.10 10.18
C MET A 80 1.13 -6.42 10.90
N VAL A 81 1.07 -7.51 10.16
CA VAL A 81 1.27 -8.88 10.69
C VAL A 81 2.75 -9.19 10.98
N ASN A 82 2.98 -10.24 11.79
CA ASN A 82 4.30 -10.81 12.06
C ASN A 82 5.31 -9.88 12.73
N VAL A 83 4.87 -9.00 13.66
CA VAL A 83 5.78 -8.24 14.51
C VAL A 83 6.23 -9.14 15.66
N GLN A 84 7.49 -9.58 15.64
CA GLN A 84 8.03 -10.54 16.59
C GLN A 84 8.52 -9.90 17.91
N GLY A 85 8.73 -8.59 17.91
CA GLY A 85 9.21 -7.88 19.11
C GLY A 85 9.30 -6.36 18.90
N PHE A 86 9.75 -5.65 19.93
CA PHE A 86 9.83 -4.19 19.93
C PHE A 86 11.18 -3.71 20.49
N PRO A 87 11.76 -2.63 19.90
CA PRO A 87 11.30 -1.94 18.69
C PRO A 87 11.54 -2.79 17.43
N THR A 88 10.71 -2.62 16.43
CA THR A 88 10.92 -3.20 15.08
C THR A 88 10.90 -2.06 14.06
N ILE A 89 11.85 -2.07 13.13
CA ILE A 89 11.94 -1.09 12.05
C ILE A 89 11.78 -1.81 10.72
N ARG A 90 10.84 -1.34 9.88
CA ARG A 90 10.54 -1.95 8.58
C ARG A 90 10.62 -0.95 7.44
N ILE A 91 11.09 -1.41 6.29
CA ILE A 91 10.88 -0.73 5.00
C ILE A 91 9.75 -1.45 4.30
N ILE A 92 8.67 -0.72 4.00
CA ILE A 92 7.49 -1.24 3.31
C ILE A 92 7.36 -0.54 1.96
N LYS A 93 7.14 -1.32 0.90
CA LYS A 93 6.84 -0.83 -0.45
C LYS A 93 5.81 -1.73 -1.11
N ASN A 94 4.79 -1.15 -1.73
CA ASN A 94 3.72 -1.90 -2.39
C ASN A 94 3.08 -2.94 -1.46
N LYS A 95 2.86 -2.62 -0.19
CA LYS A 95 2.33 -3.50 0.87
C LYS A 95 3.26 -4.67 1.26
N HIS A 96 4.43 -4.79 0.67
CA HIS A 96 5.40 -5.82 1.02
C HIS A 96 6.48 -5.26 1.95
N ILE A 97 6.86 -6.06 2.93
CA ILE A 97 8.02 -5.77 3.78
C ILE A 97 9.26 -6.09 2.95
N ILE A 98 10.06 -5.08 2.63
CA ILE A 98 11.28 -5.22 1.85
C ILE A 98 12.46 -5.54 2.77
N ASN A 99 12.52 -4.90 3.93
CA ASN A 99 13.55 -5.10 4.92
C ASN A 99 12.98 -4.91 6.32
N GLU A 100 13.49 -5.67 7.28
CA GLU A 100 13.09 -5.60 8.68
C GLU A 100 14.30 -5.70 9.58
N LYS A 101 14.32 -4.92 10.64
CA LYS A 101 15.30 -4.97 11.72
C LYS A 101 14.58 -5.02 13.06
N LEU A 102 14.90 -6.04 13.85
CA LEU A 102 14.45 -6.17 15.22
C LEU A 102 15.45 -5.50 16.15
N GLY A 103 14.94 -4.77 17.13
CA GLY A 103 15.76 -4.00 18.06
C GLY A 103 16.01 -2.57 17.61
N GLY A 104 16.57 -1.76 18.54
CA GLY A 104 16.96 -0.39 18.26
C GLY A 104 18.22 -0.32 17.40
N MET A 105 18.35 0.75 16.67
CA MET A 105 19.52 1.06 15.84
C MET A 105 20.18 2.34 16.32
N GLU A 106 21.49 2.42 16.19
CA GLU A 106 22.23 3.68 16.37
C GLU A 106 21.90 4.67 15.24
N GLN A 107 22.09 5.97 15.52
CA GLN A 107 21.72 7.04 14.59
C GLN A 107 22.37 6.87 13.21
N GLY A 108 23.65 6.50 13.14
CA GLY A 108 24.37 6.31 11.87
C GLY A 108 23.78 5.18 11.03
N ALA A 109 23.52 4.03 11.65
CA ALA A 109 22.91 2.88 11.01
C ALA A 109 21.47 3.18 10.55
N LEU A 110 20.72 3.95 11.34
CA LEU A 110 19.37 4.37 11.00
C LEU A 110 19.32 5.31 9.80
N ILE A 111 20.28 6.25 9.71
CA ILE A 111 20.42 7.12 8.52
C ILE A 111 20.66 6.29 7.26
N GLN A 112 21.59 5.32 7.32
CA GLN A 112 21.86 4.42 6.18
C GLN A 112 20.61 3.63 5.78
N TYR A 113 19.85 3.16 6.76
CA TYR A 113 18.61 2.42 6.52
C TYR A 113 17.53 3.28 5.83
N ILE A 114 17.41 4.55 6.24
CA ILE A 114 16.51 5.51 5.58
C ILE A 114 17.01 5.87 4.17
N ASP A 115 18.33 5.99 3.97
CA ASP A 115 18.91 6.25 2.65
C ASP A 115 18.70 5.08 1.68
N GLU A 116 18.72 3.85 2.16
CA GLU A 116 18.34 2.66 1.37
C GLU A 116 16.88 2.77 0.90
N ALA A 117 15.96 3.09 1.79
CA ALA A 117 14.57 3.31 1.43
C ALA A 117 14.40 4.47 0.42
N LYS A 118 15.16 5.56 0.57
CA LYS A 118 15.16 6.69 -0.35
C LYS A 118 15.60 6.30 -1.76
N LYS A 119 16.63 5.46 -1.90
CA LYS A 119 17.07 4.94 -3.20
C LYS A 119 15.95 4.17 -3.92
N MET A 120 15.11 3.47 -3.17
CA MET A 120 13.95 2.76 -3.73
C MET A 120 12.87 3.70 -4.30
N CYS A 121 12.79 4.95 -3.80
CA CYS A 121 11.88 5.97 -4.33
C CYS A 121 12.34 6.52 -5.69
N VAL A 122 13.66 6.59 -5.94
CA VAL A 122 14.23 7.23 -7.14
C VAL A 122 14.10 6.31 -8.36
N ASN A 123 14.10 5.01 -8.18
CA ASN A 123 14.05 4.02 -9.27
C ASN A 123 12.65 3.88 -9.91
N ILE A 124 11.68 4.71 -9.52
CA ILE A 124 10.35 4.77 -10.11
C ILE A 124 10.29 5.93 -11.11
N SER A 125 11.21 6.00 -12.06
CA SER A 125 10.96 6.72 -13.29
C SER A 125 9.95 5.90 -14.09
N PRO A 126 8.78 6.45 -14.49
CA PRO A 126 7.89 5.72 -15.37
C PRO A 126 8.68 5.42 -16.65
N LYS A 127 8.97 4.14 -16.90
CA LYS A 127 9.28 3.71 -18.25
C LYS A 127 8.06 4.08 -19.06
N SER A 128 8.13 5.23 -19.71
CA SER A 128 7.19 5.61 -20.74
C SER A 128 7.19 4.46 -21.75
N HIS A 129 6.15 3.63 -21.71
CA HIS A 129 5.79 2.79 -22.83
C HIS A 129 5.39 3.76 -23.96
N ALA A 130 6.39 4.35 -24.59
CA ALA A 130 6.22 4.94 -25.89
C ALA A 130 5.90 3.76 -26.82
N SER A 131 4.61 3.47 -26.92
CA SER A 131 4.08 2.66 -28.00
C SER A 131 4.44 3.39 -29.28
N LYS A 132 5.56 2.98 -29.88
CA LYS A 132 5.89 3.34 -31.25
C LYS A 132 4.78 2.77 -32.11
N SER A 133 3.73 3.55 -32.33
CA SER A 133 2.78 3.32 -33.39
C SER A 133 3.59 3.39 -34.69
N ARG A 134 3.94 2.22 -35.20
CA ARG A 134 4.49 2.07 -36.55
C ARG A 134 3.41 2.58 -37.49
N LYS A 135 3.54 3.84 -37.92
CA LYS A 135 2.82 4.43 -39.03
C LYS A 135 3.12 3.58 -40.26
N ARG A 136 2.27 2.59 -40.52
CA ARG A 136 2.31 1.82 -41.79
C ARG A 136 2.04 2.81 -42.91
N ARG A 137 3.11 3.19 -43.62
CA ARG A 137 3.03 3.82 -44.92
C ARG A 137 2.25 2.88 -45.83
N ARG A 138 0.98 3.20 -46.06
CA ARG A 138 0.20 2.62 -47.19
C ARG A 138 0.79 3.18 -48.46
N THR A 139 1.62 2.41 -49.17
CA THR A 139 1.90 2.63 -50.57
C THR A 139 0.68 2.15 -51.35
N ASN A 140 -0.04 3.13 -51.86
CA ASN A 140 -1.12 2.91 -52.85
C ASN A 140 -0.47 2.47 -54.16
N LYS A 141 -0.64 1.21 -54.55
CA LYS A 141 -0.39 0.79 -55.94
C LYS A 141 -1.66 0.06 -56.41
N GLY A 142 -2.36 0.73 -57.28
CA GLY A 142 -3.60 0.24 -57.86
C GLY A 142 -3.42 -1.04 -58.67
N ASN A 143 -4.40 -1.86 -58.73
CA ASN A 143 -4.80 -2.45 -60.00
C ASN A 143 -6.24 -2.99 -59.97
N LYS A 144 -6.89 -2.72 -61.06
CA LYS A 144 -8.14 -3.04 -61.67
C LYS A 144 -8.70 -4.46 -61.45
N THR A 145 -10.05 -4.47 -61.43
CA THR A 145 -10.97 -5.43 -62.02
C THR A 145 -11.02 -6.86 -61.44
N ASN A 146 -12.14 -7.30 -60.87
CA ASN A 146 -13.09 -8.15 -61.60
C ASN A 146 -14.41 -8.41 -60.82
N LYS A 147 -15.45 -8.50 -61.59
CA LYS A 147 -16.81 -8.94 -61.34
C LYS A 147 -16.91 -10.31 -60.66
N GLY A 148 -17.87 -10.53 -59.80
CA GLY A 148 -18.34 -11.88 -59.48
C GLY A 148 -19.31 -11.95 -58.30
N LYS A 149 -20.61 -11.89 -58.60
CA LYS A 149 -21.79 -12.63 -58.13
C LYS A 149 -21.83 -13.20 -56.69
N SER A 150 -22.83 -12.69 -56.00
CA SER A 150 -23.87 -13.42 -55.26
C SER A 150 -23.50 -14.63 -54.40
N ARG A 151 -23.84 -14.58 -53.12
CA ARG A 151 -24.78 -15.57 -52.53
C ARG A 151 -25.26 -15.13 -51.14
N LYS A 152 -26.59 -15.12 -51.03
CA LYS A 152 -27.40 -15.03 -49.83
C LYS A 152 -27.16 -16.25 -48.94
N SER A 153 -27.01 -16.08 -47.65
CA SER A 153 -27.48 -17.09 -46.70
C SER A 153 -27.91 -16.41 -45.39
N LYS A 154 -29.17 -16.65 -45.09
CA LYS A 154 -29.87 -16.38 -43.83
C LYS A 154 -29.37 -17.37 -42.78
N GLY A 155 -29.12 -16.93 -41.57
CA GLY A 155 -28.90 -17.79 -40.44
C GLY A 155 -29.33 -17.07 -39.15
N ARG A 156 -30.54 -17.39 -38.76
CA ARG A 156 -31.28 -16.99 -37.57
C ARG A 156 -30.92 -17.96 -36.46
N SER A 157 -30.50 -17.49 -35.27
CA SER A 157 -30.82 -18.19 -34.02
C SER A 157 -30.76 -17.28 -32.82
N LYS A 158 -31.90 -17.18 -32.18
CA LYS A 158 -32.16 -16.65 -30.83
C LYS A 158 -31.73 -17.69 -29.83
N SER A 159 -31.09 -17.30 -28.74
CA SER A 159 -31.25 -17.99 -27.46
C SER A 159 -31.20 -17.00 -26.30
N LYS A 160 -32.36 -16.89 -25.67
CA LYS A 160 -32.58 -16.29 -24.33
C LYS A 160 -32.17 -17.34 -23.31
N SER A 161 -31.40 -16.98 -22.31
CA SER A 161 -31.42 -17.68 -21.05
C SER A 161 -31.50 -16.67 -19.88
N LYS A 162 -32.65 -16.66 -19.26
CA LYS A 162 -32.94 -16.10 -17.93
C LYS A 162 -32.40 -17.06 -16.89
N SER A 163 -31.61 -16.61 -15.93
CA SER A 163 -31.49 -17.30 -14.66
C SER A 163 -31.80 -16.34 -13.51
N LYS A 164 -32.92 -16.63 -12.87
CA LYS A 164 -33.34 -16.18 -11.55
C LYS A 164 -32.34 -16.70 -10.52
N ARG A 165 -31.88 -15.87 -9.62
CA ARG A 165 -31.33 -16.31 -8.33
C ARG A 165 -32.10 -15.65 -7.20
N GLU A 166 -32.74 -16.52 -6.48
CA GLU A 166 -33.55 -16.25 -5.28
C GLU A 166 -32.69 -15.74 -4.12
N GLY A 167 -33.27 -14.78 -3.38
CA GLY A 167 -32.72 -14.24 -2.17
C GLY A 167 -32.83 -15.23 -1.00
N ARG A 168 -31.76 -15.45 -0.30
CA ARG A 168 -31.75 -16.10 1.03
C ARG A 168 -31.64 -15.04 2.10
N LYS A 169 -32.76 -14.74 2.75
CA LYS A 169 -32.87 -14.01 4.02
C LYS A 169 -32.31 -14.88 5.14
N VAL A 170 -31.24 -14.47 5.77
CA VAL A 170 -30.78 -15.05 7.03
C VAL A 170 -31.32 -14.21 8.18
N LYS A 171 -32.21 -14.80 8.96
CA LYS A 171 -32.74 -14.24 10.20
C LYS A 171 -31.67 -14.28 11.30
N ARG A 172 -31.32 -13.13 11.81
CA ARG A 172 -30.45 -12.93 12.98
C ARG A 172 -31.30 -13.14 14.24
N LYS A 173 -31.05 -14.21 14.99
CA LYS A 173 -31.59 -14.42 16.35
C LYS A 173 -30.77 -13.56 17.33
N GLN A 174 -31.45 -12.61 17.98
CA GLN A 174 -30.97 -11.96 19.20
C GLN A 174 -31.16 -12.92 20.37
N SER A 175 -30.09 -13.27 21.06
CA SER A 175 -30.16 -13.92 22.35
C SER A 175 -29.89 -12.88 23.46
N ASN A 176 -30.95 -12.50 24.13
CA ASN A 176 -30.95 -11.69 25.33
C ASN A 176 -30.51 -12.56 26.52
N ARG A 177 -29.35 -12.29 27.11
CA ARG A 177 -28.97 -12.88 28.41
C ARG A 177 -28.88 -11.78 29.45
N LYS A 178 -29.97 -11.63 30.19
CA LYS A 178 -29.99 -10.97 31.49
C LYS A 178 -29.24 -11.83 32.50
N GLY A 179 -28.13 -11.36 32.98
CA GLY A 179 -27.39 -11.93 34.11
C GLY A 179 -27.66 -11.12 35.37
N LYS A 180 -28.22 -11.82 36.34
CA LYS A 180 -28.76 -11.41 37.63
C LYS A 180 -27.62 -11.07 38.59
N LEU A 181 -27.66 -9.90 39.19
CA LEU A 181 -26.92 -9.55 40.41
C LEU A 181 -27.35 -10.46 41.58
N ARG A 182 -26.40 -10.94 42.33
CA ARG A 182 -26.56 -11.36 43.73
C ARG A 182 -25.34 -10.98 44.53
N ASN A 183 -25.59 -10.19 45.55
CA ASN A 183 -24.95 -9.94 46.85
C ASN A 183 -23.44 -10.24 46.95
#